data_ed162f977d86217219c737485148f142
#
_entry.id   ed162f977d86217219c737485148f142
#
_cell.length_a   1.000
_cell.length_b   1.000
_cell.length_c   1.000
_cell.angle_alpha   90.00
_cell.angle_beta   90.00
_cell.angle_gamma   90.00
#
_symmetry.space_group_name_H-M   'P 1'
#
loop_
_entity.id
_entity.type
_entity.pdbx_description
1 polymer ?
#
loop_
_entity_poly.entity_id
_entity_poly.type
_entity_poly.pdbx_seq_one_letter_code
_entity_poly.pdbx_strand_id
1 'polypeptide(L)'
;MSAPAEHDPCLALLDEHKGILFKVAHAYCPRAEDRDDLVQEMSLQVWRSHPRFDGRCKVSTWMYRIALNVAISFHRAERAHRHLLSGDDHLRDLPTTEAGPPPEDVQALHRLIEGLDGLNKALVLLYLDDHSHAEIAAILGITPTNVATKISRIKERLRRGFGS
;
A
#
# COMPACT_ATOMS: atom_id res chain seq x y z
N MET A 1 21.33 -26.62 28.65
CA MET A 1 20.16 -26.97 27.81
C MET A 1 19.56 -25.68 27.31
N SER A 2 19.78 -25.40 26.04
CA SER A 2 19.09 -24.27 25.39
C SER A 2 17.64 -24.67 25.19
N ALA A 3 16.72 -23.95 25.81
CA ALA A 3 15.30 -24.09 25.50
C ALA A 3 15.14 -23.91 23.96
N PRO A 4 14.29 -24.73 23.31
CA PRO A 4 13.97 -24.44 21.92
C PRO A 4 13.43 -23.04 21.89
N ALA A 5 13.96 -22.22 20.99
CA ALA A 5 13.40 -20.90 20.74
C ALA A 5 11.91 -21.10 20.47
N GLU A 6 11.08 -20.73 21.43
CA GLU A 6 9.65 -20.72 21.22
C GLU A 6 9.42 -19.88 19.98
N HIS A 7 8.93 -20.52 18.93
CA HIS A 7 8.55 -19.82 17.70
C HIS A 7 7.47 -18.83 18.07
N ASP A 8 7.86 -17.57 18.14
CA ASP A 8 6.90 -16.49 18.36
C ASP A 8 5.85 -16.56 17.25
N PRO A 9 4.56 -16.79 17.58
CA PRO A 9 3.50 -16.88 16.59
C PRO A 9 3.41 -15.64 15.69
N CYS A 10 3.77 -14.49 16.21
CA CYS A 10 3.79 -13.25 15.43
C CYS A 10 4.88 -13.26 14.35
N LEU A 11 6.06 -13.77 14.68
CA LEU A 11 7.14 -13.89 13.70
C LEU A 11 6.78 -14.88 12.59
N ALA A 12 6.10 -15.96 12.92
CA ALA A 12 5.62 -16.93 11.93
C ALA A 12 4.59 -16.29 10.99
N LEU A 13 3.64 -15.50 11.51
CA LEU A 13 2.66 -14.77 10.72
C LEU A 13 3.33 -13.73 9.81
N LEU A 14 4.29 -12.98 10.32
CA LEU A 14 5.05 -12.00 9.54
C LEU A 14 5.80 -12.68 8.40
N ASP A 15 6.44 -13.81 8.65
CA ASP A 15 7.18 -14.54 7.63
C ASP A 15 6.25 -15.10 6.54
N GLU A 16 5.11 -15.64 6.93
CA GLU A 16 4.12 -16.20 6.02
C GLU A 16 3.48 -15.12 5.13
N HIS A 17 3.21 -13.94 5.69
CA HIS A 17 2.49 -12.85 5.02
C HIS A 17 3.35 -11.64 4.65
N LYS A 18 4.67 -11.75 4.73
CA LYS A 18 5.59 -10.63 4.40
C LYS A 18 5.37 -10.03 3.01
N GLY A 19 4.88 -10.83 2.06
CA GLY A 19 4.56 -10.36 0.71
C GLY A 19 3.56 -9.22 0.70
N ILE A 20 2.61 -9.18 1.63
CA ILE A 20 1.65 -8.08 1.80
C ILE A 20 2.38 -6.78 2.14
N LEU A 21 3.30 -6.84 3.10
CA LEU A 21 4.05 -5.68 3.54
C LEU A 21 4.93 -5.11 2.42
N PHE A 22 5.63 -5.97 1.69
CA PHE A 22 6.45 -5.56 0.55
C PHE A 22 5.61 -4.97 -0.59
N LYS A 23 4.48 -5.58 -0.90
CA LYS A 23 3.55 -5.09 -1.94
C LYS A 23 3.05 -3.69 -1.61
N VAL A 24 2.61 -3.47 -0.39
CA VAL A 24 2.13 -2.15 0.06
C VAL A 24 3.28 -1.13 0.05
N ALA A 25 4.44 -1.50 0.56
CA ALA A 25 5.60 -0.61 0.55
C ALA A 25 6.01 -0.20 -0.87
N HIS A 26 6.02 -1.13 -1.81
CA HIS A 26 6.28 -0.83 -3.21
C HIS A 26 5.28 0.15 -3.82
N ALA A 27 4.01 0.03 -3.47
CA ALA A 27 2.97 0.90 -3.99
C ALA A 27 3.09 2.34 -3.48
N TYR A 28 3.61 2.53 -2.26
CA TYR A 28 3.65 3.84 -1.61
C TYR A 28 5.03 4.50 -1.60
N CYS A 29 6.11 3.74 -1.75
CA CYS A 29 7.48 4.25 -1.71
C CYS A 29 8.25 3.91 -2.98
N PRO A 30 8.60 4.89 -3.82
CA PRO A 30 9.42 4.65 -5.01
C PRO A 30 10.88 4.38 -4.67
N ARG A 31 11.39 4.88 -3.55
CA ARG A 31 12.80 4.70 -3.14
C ARG A 31 12.97 3.42 -2.33
N ALA A 32 13.98 2.62 -2.70
CA ALA A 32 14.27 1.35 -2.02
C ALA A 32 14.59 1.53 -0.52
N GLU A 33 15.32 2.58 -0.18
CA GLU A 33 15.69 2.89 1.21
C GLU A 33 14.45 3.19 2.07
N ASP A 34 13.54 4.00 1.55
CA ASP A 34 12.29 4.35 2.22
C ASP A 34 11.36 3.13 2.36
N ARG A 35 11.40 2.21 1.38
CA ARG A 35 10.62 0.98 1.43
C ARG A 35 11.04 0.08 2.58
N ASP A 36 12.33 -0.07 2.81
CA ASP A 36 12.85 -0.88 3.91
C ASP A 36 12.41 -0.32 5.26
N ASP A 37 12.49 0.99 5.43
CA ASP A 37 12.01 1.67 6.64
C ASP A 37 10.51 1.50 6.83
N LEU A 38 9.74 1.60 5.74
CA LEU A 38 8.28 1.43 5.78
C LEU A 38 7.89 -0.01 6.14
N VAL A 39 8.55 -1.01 5.56
CA VAL A 39 8.33 -2.42 5.91
C VAL A 39 8.65 -2.68 7.38
N GLN A 40 9.71 -2.09 7.87
CA GLN A 40 10.11 -2.19 9.27
C GLN A 40 9.03 -1.60 10.20
N GLU A 41 8.53 -0.41 9.89
CA GLU A 41 7.47 0.23 10.66
C GLU A 41 6.17 -0.58 10.62
N MET A 42 5.80 -1.11 9.46
CA MET A 42 4.65 -2.01 9.32
C MET A 42 4.81 -3.26 10.19
N SER A 43 5.99 -3.86 10.17
CA SER A 43 6.31 -5.06 10.97
C SER A 43 6.19 -4.78 12.47
N LEU A 44 6.66 -3.63 12.92
CA LEU A 44 6.52 -3.20 14.31
C LEU A 44 5.06 -3.02 14.71
N GLN A 45 4.24 -2.44 13.84
CA GLN A 45 2.81 -2.26 14.10
C GLN A 45 2.07 -3.60 14.14
N VAL A 46 2.42 -4.54 13.28
CA VAL A 46 1.89 -5.91 13.33
C VAL A 46 2.26 -6.56 14.67
N TRP A 47 3.51 -6.47 15.06
CA TRP A 47 3.97 -6.99 16.35
C TRP A 47 3.19 -6.40 17.54
N ARG A 48 3.04 -5.09 17.59
CA ARG A 48 2.31 -4.39 18.67
C ARG A 48 0.84 -4.74 18.71
N SER A 49 0.24 -4.99 17.54
CA SER A 49 -1.19 -5.27 17.40
C SER A 49 -1.53 -6.75 17.56
N HIS A 50 -0.56 -7.64 17.44
CA HIS A 50 -0.78 -9.09 17.46
C HIS A 50 -1.50 -9.59 18.72
N PRO A 51 -1.20 -9.12 19.95
CA PRO A 51 -1.93 -9.55 21.14
C PRO A 51 -3.43 -9.23 21.12
N ARG A 52 -3.85 -8.25 20.30
CA ARG A 52 -5.25 -7.83 20.18
C ARG A 52 -5.98 -8.51 19.02
N PHE A 53 -5.28 -9.30 18.23
CA PHE A 53 -5.88 -10.00 17.10
C PHE A 53 -6.75 -11.16 17.65
N ASP A 54 -8.06 -11.09 17.42
CA ASP A 54 -9.05 -12.00 17.96
C ASP A 54 -9.54 -13.05 16.96
N GLY A 55 -9.01 -13.06 15.75
CA GLY A 55 -9.39 -14.03 14.72
C GLY A 55 -10.73 -13.78 14.03
N ARG A 56 -11.38 -12.65 14.27
CA ARG A 56 -12.68 -12.32 13.66
C ARG A 56 -12.63 -12.07 12.16
N CYS A 57 -11.45 -11.78 11.64
CA CYS A 57 -11.22 -11.62 10.21
C CYS A 57 -10.03 -12.49 9.79
N LYS A 58 -9.84 -12.66 8.49
CA LYS A 58 -8.67 -13.34 7.96
C LYS A 58 -7.40 -12.58 8.37
N VAL A 59 -6.31 -13.33 8.61
CA VAL A 59 -5.01 -12.74 8.90
C VAL A 59 -4.59 -11.77 7.82
N SER A 60 -4.79 -12.11 6.56
CA SER A 60 -4.48 -11.23 5.42
C SER A 60 -5.24 -9.91 5.47
N THR A 61 -6.53 -9.93 5.80
CA THR A 61 -7.36 -8.73 5.97
C THR A 61 -6.81 -7.84 7.08
N TRP A 62 -6.51 -8.43 8.22
CA TRP A 62 -5.96 -7.73 9.37
C TRP A 62 -4.60 -7.10 9.04
N MET A 63 -3.74 -7.86 8.38
CA MET A 63 -2.40 -7.40 8.01
C MET A 63 -2.45 -6.27 6.97
N TYR A 64 -3.33 -6.35 5.97
CA TYR A 64 -3.56 -5.25 5.03
C TYR A 64 -4.02 -3.99 5.73
N ARG A 65 -4.92 -4.08 6.71
CA ARG A 65 -5.37 -2.91 7.50
C ARG A 65 -4.19 -2.20 8.14
N ILE A 66 -3.33 -2.95 8.81
CA ILE A 66 -2.17 -2.39 9.51
C ILE A 66 -1.20 -1.78 8.50
N ALA A 67 -0.84 -2.53 7.47
CA ALA A 67 0.12 -2.09 6.46
C ALA A 67 -0.38 -0.82 5.74
N LEU A 68 -1.63 -0.80 5.32
CA LEU A 68 -2.21 0.35 4.61
C LEU A 68 -2.36 1.56 5.52
N ASN A 69 -2.72 1.39 6.79
CA ASN A 69 -2.78 2.51 7.72
C ASN A 69 -1.40 3.17 7.91
N VAL A 70 -0.36 2.36 8.05
CA VAL A 70 1.02 2.86 8.15
C VAL A 70 1.43 3.56 6.86
N ALA A 71 1.17 2.94 5.72
CA ALA A 71 1.53 3.49 4.40
C ALA A 71 0.80 4.79 4.08
N ILE A 72 -0.49 4.87 4.38
CA ILE A 72 -1.30 6.08 4.17
C ILE A 72 -0.79 7.22 5.05
N SER A 73 -0.47 6.93 6.31
CA SER A 73 0.09 7.94 7.23
C SER A 73 1.46 8.43 6.74
N PHE A 74 2.32 7.53 6.31
CA PHE A 74 3.61 7.85 5.72
C PHE A 74 3.46 8.73 4.47
N HIS A 75 2.56 8.38 3.58
CA HIS A 75 2.28 9.11 2.35
C HIS A 75 1.77 10.54 2.63
N ARG A 76 0.89 10.70 3.61
CA ARG A 76 0.43 12.03 4.06
C ARG A 76 1.56 12.88 4.60
N ALA A 77 2.42 12.31 5.44
CA ALA A 77 3.57 13.01 6.00
C ALA A 77 4.54 13.46 4.93
N GLU A 78 4.83 12.60 3.95
CA GLU A 78 5.69 12.96 2.82
C GLU A 78 5.08 14.04 1.94
N ARG A 79 3.79 13.97 1.63
CA ARG A 79 3.12 15.01 0.84
C ARG A 79 3.14 16.36 1.55
N ALA A 80 2.88 16.38 2.85
CA ALA A 80 2.96 17.59 3.66
C ALA A 80 4.38 18.17 3.66
N HIS A 81 5.39 17.32 3.80
CA HIS A 81 6.80 17.72 3.78
C HIS A 81 7.20 18.30 2.43
N ARG A 82 6.84 17.67 1.33
CA ARG A 82 7.10 18.17 -0.03
C ARG A 82 6.42 19.51 -0.27
N HIS A 83 5.19 19.68 0.23
CA HIS A 83 4.44 20.93 0.08
C HIS A 83 5.11 22.09 0.81
N LEU A 84 5.78 21.82 1.92
CA LEU A 84 6.53 22.81 2.68
C LEU A 84 7.89 23.15 2.05
N LEU A 85 8.50 22.21 1.34
CA LEU A 85 9.86 22.36 0.79
C LEU A 85 9.91 22.76 -0.67
N SER A 86 8.82 22.60 -1.42
CA SER A 86 8.90 22.81 -2.85
C SER A 86 8.24 24.12 -3.24
N GLY A 87 9.02 24.79 -3.88
CA GLY A 87 9.11 24.97 -5.28
C GLY A 87 9.25 23.64 -6.08
N ASP A 88 8.25 23.29 -6.71
CA ASP A 88 8.14 22.71 -8.04
C ASP A 88 9.37 21.92 -8.58
N ASP A 89 9.77 20.84 -7.91
CA ASP A 89 10.72 19.92 -8.52
C ASP A 89 10.17 18.48 -8.49
N HIS A 90 9.42 18.15 -9.52
CA HIS A 90 8.83 16.84 -9.71
C HIS A 90 9.72 15.89 -10.51
N LEU A 91 11.03 16.03 -10.38
CA LEU A 91 11.96 15.03 -10.87
C LEU A 91 11.97 13.85 -9.89
N ARG A 92 10.94 13.05 -10.00
CA ARG A 92 10.96 11.73 -9.41
C ARG A 92 11.83 10.84 -10.27
N ASP A 93 12.96 10.42 -9.71
CA ASP A 93 13.70 9.31 -10.25
C ASP A 93 12.79 8.09 -10.22
N LEU A 94 12.22 7.76 -11.36
CA LEU A 94 11.60 6.47 -11.57
C LEU A 94 12.66 5.40 -11.26
N PRO A 95 12.31 4.36 -10.48
CA PRO A 95 13.25 3.29 -10.26
C PRO A 95 13.64 2.70 -11.61
N THR A 96 14.87 2.90 -12.01
CA THR A 96 15.46 2.24 -13.15
C THR A 96 15.57 0.76 -12.82
N THR A 97 14.57 0.01 -13.23
CA THR A 97 14.74 -1.41 -13.38
C THR A 97 15.65 -1.64 -14.58
N GLU A 98 16.54 -2.62 -14.48
CA GLU A 98 17.49 -2.97 -15.55
C GLU A 98 16.84 -3.32 -16.90
N ALA A 99 15.53 -3.34 -16.96
CA ALA A 99 14.70 -3.72 -18.08
C ALA A 99 14.21 -2.54 -18.94
N GLY A 100 14.98 -1.47 -19.07
CA GLY A 100 14.64 -0.34 -19.92
C GLY A 100 13.39 0.45 -19.47
N PRO A 101 13.09 1.62 -20.07
CA PRO A 101 11.91 2.38 -19.72
C PRO A 101 10.65 1.58 -20.11
N PRO A 102 9.62 1.53 -19.21
CA PRO A 102 8.36 0.88 -19.55
C PRO A 102 7.68 1.58 -20.74
N PRO A 103 6.78 0.89 -21.46
CA PRO A 103 6.00 1.52 -22.51
C PRO A 103 5.32 2.81 -22.05
N GLU A 104 5.11 3.74 -22.96
CA GLU A 104 4.57 5.08 -22.65
C GLU A 104 3.22 5.01 -21.93
N ASP A 105 2.36 4.06 -22.31
CA ASP A 105 1.07 3.83 -21.65
C ASP A 105 1.23 3.39 -20.19
N VAL A 106 2.21 2.55 -19.93
CA VAL A 106 2.51 2.09 -18.55
C VAL A 106 3.05 3.24 -17.71
N GLN A 107 3.89 4.08 -18.29
CA GLN A 107 4.39 5.29 -17.62
C GLN A 107 3.24 6.25 -17.28
N ALA A 108 2.31 6.45 -18.22
CA ALA A 108 1.14 7.28 -18.00
C ALA A 108 0.26 6.73 -16.88
N LEU A 109 0.05 5.42 -16.85
CA LEU A 109 -0.68 4.75 -15.77
C LEU A 109 0.00 4.94 -14.42
N HIS A 110 1.30 4.76 -14.34
CA HIS A 110 2.05 4.99 -13.10
C HIS A 110 1.91 6.44 -12.61
N ARG A 111 2.01 7.42 -13.51
CA ARG A 111 1.83 8.83 -13.15
C ARG A 111 0.43 9.12 -12.59
N LEU A 112 -0.60 8.51 -13.18
CA LEU A 112 -1.98 8.66 -12.71
C LEU A 112 -2.17 8.04 -11.33
N ILE A 113 -1.62 6.86 -11.09
CA ILE A 113 -1.67 6.18 -9.79
C ILE A 113 -0.90 6.97 -8.74
N GLU A 114 0.26 7.48 -9.06
CA GLU A 114 1.05 8.32 -8.15
C GLU A 114 0.35 9.62 -7.75
N GLY A 115 -0.48 10.16 -8.63
CA GLY A 115 -1.28 11.35 -8.35
C GLY A 115 -2.50 11.10 -7.46
N LEU A 116 -2.82 9.84 -7.14
CA LEU A 116 -3.93 9.50 -6.26
C LEU A 116 -3.55 9.77 -4.79
N ASP A 117 -4.55 10.14 -3.98
CA ASP A 117 -4.34 10.22 -2.54
C ASP A 117 -4.13 8.82 -1.93
N GLY A 118 -3.73 8.78 -0.65
CA GLY A 118 -3.40 7.51 0.01
C GLY A 118 -4.52 6.49 0.01
N LEU A 119 -5.76 6.93 0.22
CA LEU A 119 -6.93 6.04 0.24
C LEU A 119 -7.26 5.51 -1.16
N ASN A 120 -7.28 6.37 -2.16
CA ASN A 120 -7.55 5.96 -3.54
C ASN A 120 -6.46 5.03 -4.08
N LYS A 121 -5.20 5.26 -3.70
CA LYS A 121 -4.10 4.35 -4.02
C LYS A 121 -4.31 2.97 -3.39
N ALA A 122 -4.76 2.90 -2.14
CA ALA A 122 -5.11 1.64 -1.48
C ALA A 122 -6.24 0.89 -2.21
N LEU A 123 -7.27 1.62 -2.64
CA LEU A 123 -8.37 1.05 -3.41
C LEU A 123 -7.90 0.42 -4.72
N VAL A 124 -7.06 1.11 -5.47
CA VAL A 124 -6.49 0.60 -6.72
C VAL A 124 -5.63 -0.64 -6.46
N LEU A 125 -4.76 -0.58 -5.45
CA LEU A 125 -3.90 -1.70 -5.08
C LEU A 125 -4.70 -2.97 -4.78
N LEU A 126 -5.72 -2.85 -3.96
CA LEU A 126 -6.57 -3.97 -3.56
C LEU A 126 -7.44 -4.47 -4.73
N TYR A 127 -7.94 -3.57 -5.54
CA TYR A 127 -8.71 -3.91 -6.73
C TYR A 127 -7.86 -4.70 -7.74
N LEU A 128 -6.63 -4.26 -8.01
CA LEU A 128 -5.71 -4.94 -8.91
C LEU A 128 -5.23 -6.29 -8.37
N ASP A 129 -5.29 -6.49 -7.07
CA ASP A 129 -4.97 -7.74 -6.38
C ASP A 129 -6.20 -8.66 -6.25
N ASP A 130 -7.23 -8.44 -7.05
CA ASP A 130 -8.45 -9.25 -7.16
C ASP A 130 -9.29 -9.36 -5.87
N HIS A 131 -9.19 -8.39 -4.97
CA HIS A 131 -10.08 -8.32 -3.82
C HIS A 131 -11.49 -7.90 -4.24
N SER A 132 -12.50 -8.53 -3.67
CA SER A 132 -13.90 -8.13 -3.87
C SER A 132 -14.19 -6.78 -3.20
N HIS A 133 -15.26 -6.11 -3.60
CA HIS A 133 -15.70 -4.87 -2.95
C HIS A 133 -15.96 -5.07 -1.45
N ALA A 134 -16.51 -6.21 -1.07
CA ALA A 134 -16.74 -6.54 0.34
C ALA A 134 -15.42 -6.69 1.12
N GLU A 135 -14.42 -7.35 0.54
CA GLU A 135 -13.10 -7.48 1.15
C GLU A 135 -12.39 -6.14 1.29
N ILE A 136 -12.42 -5.32 0.24
CA ILE A 136 -11.85 -3.97 0.25
C ILE A 136 -12.52 -3.11 1.32
N ALA A 137 -13.85 -3.17 1.40
CA ALA A 137 -14.61 -2.48 2.42
C ALA A 137 -14.19 -2.89 3.84
N ALA A 138 -14.02 -4.19 4.07
CA ALA A 138 -13.56 -4.73 5.35
C ALA A 138 -12.15 -4.27 5.68
N ILE A 139 -11.25 -4.26 4.71
CA ILE A 139 -9.85 -3.83 4.89
C ILE A 139 -9.77 -2.33 5.20
N LEU A 140 -10.49 -1.51 4.46
CA LEU A 140 -10.39 -0.04 4.56
C LEU A 140 -11.35 0.59 5.58
N GLY A 141 -12.30 -0.19 6.11
CA GLY A 141 -13.28 0.33 7.08
C GLY A 141 -14.31 1.27 6.45
N ILE A 142 -14.67 1.07 5.20
CA ILE A 142 -15.71 1.81 4.48
C ILE A 142 -16.79 0.85 4.00
N THR A 143 -17.92 1.38 3.49
CA THR A 143 -19.00 0.53 2.97
C THR A 143 -18.67 -0.02 1.58
N PRO A 144 -19.21 -1.21 1.21
CA PRO A 144 -19.05 -1.74 -0.15
C PRO A 144 -19.59 -0.78 -1.23
N THR A 145 -20.66 -0.07 -0.97
CA THR A 145 -21.20 0.95 -1.88
C THR A 145 -20.20 2.09 -2.10
N ASN A 146 -19.54 2.54 -1.02
CA ASN A 146 -18.52 3.56 -1.11
C ASN A 146 -17.29 3.07 -1.91
N VAL A 147 -16.88 1.81 -1.73
CA VAL A 147 -15.83 1.17 -2.54
C VAL A 147 -16.20 1.21 -4.03
N ALA A 148 -17.39 0.76 -4.37
CA ALA A 148 -17.88 0.72 -5.76
C ALA A 148 -17.88 2.11 -6.40
N THR A 149 -18.39 3.12 -5.68
CA THR A 149 -18.43 4.50 -6.15
C THR A 149 -17.04 5.07 -6.40
N LYS A 150 -16.12 4.87 -5.46
CA LYS A 150 -14.75 5.36 -5.55
C LYS A 150 -13.98 4.68 -6.68
N ILE A 151 -14.11 3.37 -6.83
CA ILE A 151 -13.47 2.62 -7.93
C ILE A 151 -14.00 3.08 -9.29
N SER A 152 -15.31 3.27 -9.40
CA SER A 152 -15.94 3.79 -10.63
C SER A 152 -15.39 5.16 -11.01
N ARG A 153 -15.24 6.06 -10.06
CA ARG A 153 -14.66 7.40 -10.27
C ARG A 153 -13.19 7.34 -10.68
N ILE A 154 -12.43 6.45 -10.07
CA ILE A 154 -11.02 6.25 -10.43
C ILE A 154 -10.90 5.71 -11.85
N LYS A 155 -11.70 4.72 -12.22
CA LYS A 155 -11.73 4.17 -13.58
C LYS A 155 -12.08 5.23 -14.62
N GLU A 156 -13.05 6.06 -14.36
CA GLU A 156 -13.44 7.14 -15.24
C GLU A 156 -12.31 8.16 -15.41
N ARG A 157 -11.66 8.53 -14.32
CA ARG A 157 -10.51 9.42 -14.32
C ARG A 157 -9.34 8.86 -15.14
N LEU A 158 -9.08 7.56 -15.01
CA LEU A 158 -8.06 6.86 -15.80
C LEU A 158 -8.41 6.84 -17.28
N ARG A 159 -9.67 6.59 -17.64
CA ARG A 159 -10.13 6.63 -19.03
C ARG A 159 -9.94 8.00 -19.66
N ARG A 160 -10.23 9.06 -18.94
CA ARG A 160 -10.01 10.44 -19.40
C ARG A 160 -8.54 10.75 -19.62
N GLY A 161 -7.65 10.19 -18.81
CA GLY A 161 -6.21 10.34 -18.96
C GLY A 161 -5.64 9.64 -20.20
N PHE A 162 -6.32 8.60 -20.71
CA PHE A 162 -5.92 7.86 -21.91
C PHE A 162 -6.74 8.21 -23.15
N GLY A 163 -7.81 8.97 -23.00
CA GLY A 163 -8.82 9.21 -24.03
C GLY A 163 -8.69 10.54 -24.77
N SER A 164 -7.48 11.03 -24.95
CA SER A 164 -7.26 12.21 -25.80
C SER A 164 -6.58 11.87 -27.10
#